data_cd12bd917693be7b91307896a97f4ada
#
_entry.id   cd12bd917693be7b91307896a97f4ada
#
_cell.length_a   1.000
_cell.length_b   1.000
_cell.length_c   1.000
_cell.angle_alpha   90.00
_cell.angle_beta   90.00
_cell.angle_gamma   90.00
#
_symmetry.space_group_name_H-M   'P 1'
#
loop_
_entity.id
_entity.type
_entity.pdbx_description
1 polymer ?
#
loop_
_entity_poly.entity_id
_entity_poly.type
_entity_poly.pdbx_seq_one_letter_code
_entity_poly.pdbx_strand_id
1 'polypeptide(L)'
;MQLTYNNQSLLATGCYEKVDSGVTNFGREVIREMNRVGLVVDMSHSAEKSTLDAIEFSEKPIAITHANPSFWHPAKRNKSSDLLKVLSDSGGMLGLSLYPHHLKDNTNCTLDSFCAVSYTHLTLPTKA
;
A
#
# COMPACT_ATOMS: atom_id res chain seq x y z
N MET A 1 0.99 8.66 8.88
CA MET A 1 2.49 8.72 8.85
C MET A 1 3.00 7.47 8.16
N GLN A 2 4.01 7.58 7.31
CA GLN A 2 4.65 6.41 6.68
C GLN A 2 5.70 5.80 7.62
N LEU A 3 5.77 4.46 7.67
CA LEU A 3 6.79 3.74 8.44
C LEU A 3 8.14 3.69 7.72
N THR A 4 8.10 3.69 6.39
CA THR A 4 9.32 3.67 5.54
C THR A 4 9.06 4.38 4.22
N TYR A 5 10.14 4.82 3.58
CA TYR A 5 10.10 5.42 2.25
C TYR A 5 11.04 4.66 1.31
N ASN A 6 10.48 3.79 0.48
CA ASN A 6 11.14 2.95 -0.53
C ASN A 6 12.17 1.93 -0.01
N ASN A 7 13.06 2.32 0.89
CA ASN A 7 14.14 1.49 1.40
C ASN A 7 13.85 1.00 2.84
N GLN A 8 14.74 0.16 3.37
CA GLN A 8 14.66 -0.29 4.76
C GLN A 8 14.76 0.89 5.72
N SER A 9 13.88 0.93 6.70
CA SER A 9 13.96 1.82 7.86
C SER A 9 14.13 1.02 9.15
N LEU A 10 14.20 1.70 10.28
CA LEU A 10 14.16 1.05 11.60
C LEU A 10 12.80 0.41 11.90
N LEU A 11 11.74 0.76 11.15
CA LEU A 11 10.36 0.38 11.44
C LEU A 11 9.86 -0.75 10.53
N ALA A 12 10.21 -0.71 9.24
CA ALA A 12 9.68 -1.63 8.24
C ALA A 12 10.56 -1.69 6.99
N THR A 13 10.31 -2.68 6.15
CA THR A 13 10.96 -2.85 4.85
C THR A 13 10.23 -2.05 3.76
N GLY A 14 10.99 -1.30 2.97
CA GLY A 14 10.49 -0.57 1.81
C GLY A 14 10.38 -1.41 0.55
N CYS A 15 9.55 -0.96 -0.39
CA CYS A 15 9.21 -1.72 -1.61
C CYS A 15 10.36 -1.90 -2.61
N TYR A 16 11.49 -1.20 -2.46
CA TYR A 16 12.67 -1.38 -3.31
C TYR A 16 13.71 -2.34 -2.74
N GLU A 17 13.52 -2.81 -1.50
CA GLU A 17 14.41 -3.81 -0.92
C GLU A 17 14.28 -5.17 -1.61
N LYS A 18 15.38 -5.94 -1.63
CA LYS A 18 15.41 -7.28 -2.21
C LYS A 18 14.77 -8.32 -1.30
N VAL A 19 14.86 -8.12 0.00
CA VAL A 19 14.32 -9.01 1.04
C VAL A 19 13.34 -8.22 1.89
N ASP A 20 12.09 -8.65 1.90
CA ASP A 20 11.07 -8.06 2.75
C ASP A 20 11.04 -8.78 4.10
N SER A 21 11.61 -8.16 5.12
CA SER A 21 11.66 -8.67 6.49
C SER A 21 10.39 -8.35 7.30
N GLY A 22 9.47 -7.55 6.74
CA GLY A 22 8.27 -7.12 7.44
C GLY A 22 8.48 -5.93 8.38
N VAL A 23 7.55 -5.74 9.29
CA VAL A 23 7.60 -4.72 10.35
C VAL A 23 8.48 -5.19 11.50
N THR A 24 9.40 -4.34 11.94
CA THR A 24 10.29 -4.65 13.08
C THR A 24 9.54 -4.59 14.41
N ASN A 25 10.14 -5.10 15.50
CA ASN A 25 9.57 -4.95 16.84
C ASN A 25 9.38 -3.47 17.21
N PHE A 26 10.33 -2.61 16.87
CA PHE A 26 10.20 -1.17 17.08
C PHE A 26 9.09 -0.58 16.20
N GLY A 27 8.92 -1.06 14.97
CA GLY A 27 7.80 -0.66 14.10
C GLY A 27 6.44 -0.99 14.70
N ARG A 28 6.31 -2.16 15.35
CA ARG A 28 5.08 -2.54 16.07
C ARG A 28 4.75 -1.59 17.22
N GLU A 29 5.77 -1.19 18.01
CA GLU A 29 5.60 -0.20 19.08
C GLU A 29 5.11 1.14 18.51
N VAL A 30 5.70 1.58 17.40
CA VAL A 30 5.32 2.81 16.71
C VAL A 30 3.89 2.73 16.17
N ILE A 31 3.48 1.61 15.57
CA ILE A 31 2.08 1.41 15.11
C ILE A 31 1.11 1.52 16.30
N ARG A 32 1.43 0.88 17.42
CA ARG A 32 0.59 0.96 18.65
C ARG A 32 0.44 2.41 19.11
N GLU A 33 1.55 3.15 19.16
CA GLU A 33 1.51 4.56 19.56
C GLU A 33 0.75 5.43 18.56
N MET A 34 0.91 5.18 17.25
CA MET A 34 0.11 5.85 16.21
C MET A 34 -1.39 5.60 16.41
N ASN A 35 -1.79 4.37 16.72
CA ASN A 35 -3.19 4.04 17.02
C ASN A 35 -3.69 4.80 18.27
N ARG A 36 -2.85 4.88 19.31
CA ARG A 36 -3.18 5.59 20.57
C ARG A 36 -3.44 7.07 20.34
N VAL A 37 -2.61 7.73 19.51
CA VAL A 37 -2.74 9.18 19.26
C VAL A 37 -3.64 9.53 18.07
N GLY A 38 -4.23 8.53 17.39
CA GLY A 38 -5.13 8.74 16.24
C GLY A 38 -4.42 9.08 14.94
N LEU A 39 -3.15 8.70 14.78
CA LEU A 39 -2.42 8.85 13.52
C LEU A 39 -2.67 7.65 12.60
N VAL A 40 -3.03 7.93 11.34
CA VAL A 40 -3.18 6.89 10.31
C VAL A 40 -1.81 6.35 9.91
N VAL A 41 -1.68 5.01 9.88
CA VAL A 41 -0.51 4.30 9.33
C VAL A 41 -0.64 4.27 7.82
N ASP A 42 0.35 4.84 7.09
CA ASP A 42 0.40 4.84 5.63
C ASP A 42 1.52 3.91 5.15
N MET A 43 1.13 2.90 4.36
CA MET A 43 2.04 1.87 3.86
C MET A 43 2.30 1.99 2.35
N SER A 44 2.11 3.17 1.76
CA SER A 44 2.27 3.41 0.32
C SER A 44 3.64 3.01 -0.22
N HIS A 45 4.71 3.25 0.53
CA HIS A 45 6.10 2.96 0.13
C HIS A 45 6.66 1.65 0.70
N SER A 46 5.87 0.92 1.47
CA SER A 46 6.30 -0.31 2.13
C SER A 46 6.19 -1.53 1.22
N ALA A 47 7.00 -2.53 1.49
CA ALA A 47 6.95 -3.82 0.83
C ALA A 47 5.69 -4.61 1.23
N GLU A 48 5.44 -5.71 0.55
CA GLU A 48 4.20 -6.51 0.67
C GLU A 48 4.00 -7.05 2.08
N LYS A 49 5.00 -7.80 2.59
CA LYS A 49 4.95 -8.39 3.94
C LYS A 49 4.85 -7.31 5.01
N SER A 50 5.63 -6.23 4.88
CA SER A 50 5.55 -5.09 5.81
C SER A 50 4.16 -4.48 5.87
N THR A 51 3.46 -4.42 4.74
CA THR A 51 2.09 -3.91 4.68
C THR A 51 1.10 -4.88 5.32
N LEU A 52 1.22 -6.19 5.06
CA LEU A 52 0.39 -7.22 5.69
C LEU A 52 0.61 -7.24 7.21
N ASP A 53 1.87 -7.19 7.67
CA ASP A 53 2.21 -7.11 9.09
C ASP A 53 1.57 -5.86 9.74
N ALA A 54 1.60 -4.71 9.06
CA ALA A 54 0.99 -3.48 9.58
C ALA A 54 -0.54 -3.59 9.68
N ILE A 55 -1.21 -4.26 8.73
CA ILE A 55 -2.65 -4.54 8.82
C ILE A 55 -2.95 -5.42 10.04
N GLU A 56 -2.13 -6.47 10.25
CA GLU A 56 -2.31 -7.40 11.38
C GLU A 56 -2.09 -6.73 12.74
N PHE A 57 -1.07 -5.84 12.85
CA PHE A 57 -0.68 -5.25 14.13
C PHE A 57 -1.45 -3.98 14.48
N SER A 58 -2.08 -3.34 13.51
CA SER A 58 -2.84 -2.12 13.75
C SER A 58 -4.25 -2.43 14.26
N GLU A 59 -4.61 -1.80 15.36
CA GLU A 59 -5.98 -1.84 15.90
C GLU A 59 -6.95 -0.95 15.12
N LYS A 60 -6.43 -0.12 14.22
CA LYS A 60 -7.19 0.81 13.38
C LYS A 60 -6.93 0.53 11.91
N PRO A 61 -7.89 0.82 11.03
CA PRO A 61 -7.67 0.71 9.59
C PRO A 61 -6.43 1.49 9.16
N ILE A 62 -5.61 0.88 8.29
CA ILE A 62 -4.45 1.55 7.70
C ILE A 62 -4.80 2.11 6.32
N ALA A 63 -3.91 2.94 5.78
CA ALA A 63 -4.05 3.48 4.43
C ALA A 63 -2.87 3.10 3.54
N ILE A 64 -3.15 2.95 2.27
CA ILE A 64 -2.19 3.05 1.17
C ILE A 64 -2.65 4.28 0.39
N THR A 65 -2.04 5.44 0.68
CA THR A 65 -2.56 6.73 0.19
C THR A 65 -2.30 6.97 -1.29
N HIS A 66 -1.29 6.29 -1.88
CA HIS A 66 -0.94 6.46 -3.30
C HIS A 66 -0.18 5.24 -3.86
N ALA A 67 -0.92 4.29 -4.39
CA ALA A 67 -0.41 3.15 -5.15
C ALA A 67 -1.49 2.66 -6.13
N ASN A 68 -1.11 1.77 -7.06
CA ASN A 68 -2.05 1.16 -8.00
C ASN A 68 -2.01 -0.37 -7.87
N PRO A 69 -2.99 -1.11 -8.40
CA PRO A 69 -2.93 -2.56 -8.44
C PRO A 69 -1.80 -3.07 -9.35
N SER A 70 -1.01 -4.05 -8.87
CA SER A 70 0.12 -4.61 -9.63
C SER A 70 -0.31 -5.47 -10.80
N PHE A 71 -1.53 -6.04 -10.80
CA PHE A 71 -2.07 -6.77 -11.96
C PHE A 71 -2.30 -5.86 -13.17
N TRP A 72 -2.51 -4.56 -12.92
CA TRP A 72 -2.61 -3.56 -13.96
C TRP A 72 -1.24 -3.15 -14.53
N HIS A 73 -0.29 -2.93 -13.64
CA HIS A 73 1.10 -2.61 -13.98
C HIS A 73 2.04 -3.08 -12.86
N PRO A 74 3.01 -3.99 -13.15
CA PRO A 74 3.82 -4.63 -12.12
C PRO A 74 4.98 -3.74 -11.63
N ALA A 75 4.71 -2.49 -11.27
CA ALA A 75 5.67 -1.61 -10.63
C ALA A 75 5.89 -2.03 -9.17
N LYS A 76 7.12 -1.86 -8.65
CA LYS A 76 7.46 -2.20 -7.26
C LYS A 76 6.63 -1.48 -6.20
N ARG A 77 6.10 -0.31 -6.54
CA ARG A 77 5.22 0.49 -5.67
C ARG A 77 3.77 -0.01 -5.69
N ASN A 78 3.37 -0.72 -6.73
CA ASN A 78 2.02 -1.23 -6.87
C ASN A 78 1.79 -2.47 -5.98
N LYS A 79 0.55 -2.71 -5.62
CA LYS A 79 0.15 -3.70 -4.62
C LYS A 79 -0.54 -4.90 -5.27
N SER A 80 -0.31 -6.09 -4.74
CA SER A 80 -0.94 -7.31 -5.23
C SER A 80 -2.44 -7.33 -4.95
N SER A 81 -3.17 -8.14 -5.72
CA SER A 81 -4.61 -8.33 -5.50
C SER A 81 -4.90 -8.93 -4.13
N ASP A 82 -4.04 -9.85 -3.66
CA ASP A 82 -4.20 -10.49 -2.36
C ASP A 82 -4.05 -9.48 -1.23
N LEU A 83 -3.01 -8.63 -1.28
CA LEU A 83 -2.83 -7.56 -0.30
C LEU A 83 -4.00 -6.56 -0.33
N LEU A 84 -4.46 -6.16 -1.53
CA LEU A 84 -5.59 -5.23 -1.66
C LEU A 84 -6.88 -5.82 -1.09
N LYS A 85 -7.07 -7.14 -1.23
CA LYS A 85 -8.20 -7.84 -0.60
C LYS A 85 -8.10 -7.77 0.92
N VAL A 86 -6.95 -8.10 1.51
CA VAL A 86 -6.73 -8.04 2.96
C VAL A 86 -6.91 -6.61 3.48
N LEU A 87 -6.42 -5.60 2.75
CA LEU A 87 -6.62 -4.19 3.08
C LEU A 87 -8.10 -3.82 3.12
N SER A 88 -8.87 -4.24 2.11
CA SER A 88 -10.31 -4.02 2.04
C SER A 88 -11.06 -4.71 3.19
N ASP A 89 -10.75 -5.98 3.45
CA ASP A 89 -11.37 -6.78 4.50
C ASP A 89 -11.10 -6.18 5.91
N SER A 90 -9.96 -5.50 6.08
CA SER A 90 -9.61 -4.77 7.31
C SER A 90 -10.24 -3.37 7.44
N GLY A 91 -11.02 -2.94 6.46
CA GLY A 91 -11.59 -1.59 6.40
C GLY A 91 -10.59 -0.49 6.03
N GLY A 92 -9.43 -0.87 5.50
CA GLY A 92 -8.39 0.05 5.06
C GLY A 92 -8.74 0.80 3.77
N MET A 93 -7.92 1.75 3.39
CA MET A 93 -8.13 2.63 2.23
C MET A 93 -7.00 2.52 1.22
N LEU A 94 -7.36 2.45 -0.06
CA LEU A 94 -6.45 2.62 -1.19
C LEU A 94 -6.71 3.95 -1.90
N GLY A 95 -5.70 4.83 -1.92
CA GLY A 95 -5.64 5.99 -2.80
C GLY A 95 -4.88 5.64 -4.08
N LEU A 96 -5.47 5.95 -5.24
CA LEU A 96 -4.82 5.69 -6.52
C LEU A 96 -3.73 6.71 -6.82
N SER A 97 -2.65 6.24 -7.45
CA SER A 97 -1.48 7.07 -7.80
C SER A 97 -1.56 7.58 -9.23
N LEU A 98 -1.35 8.90 -9.38
CA LEU A 98 -1.18 9.55 -10.68
C LEU A 98 0.28 9.52 -11.17
N TYR A 99 1.21 8.96 -10.39
CA TYR A 99 2.61 8.92 -10.77
C TYR A 99 2.82 8.05 -12.03
N PRO A 100 3.42 8.58 -13.11
CA PRO A 100 3.50 7.89 -14.40
C PRO A 100 4.04 6.46 -14.33
N HIS A 101 5.11 6.22 -13.56
CA HIS A 101 5.71 4.89 -13.44
C HIS A 101 4.87 3.87 -12.66
N HIS A 102 3.74 4.28 -12.08
CA HIS A 102 2.76 3.38 -11.47
C HIS A 102 1.62 3.03 -12.45
N LEU A 103 1.60 3.64 -13.63
CA LEU A 103 0.60 3.44 -14.68
C LEU A 103 1.18 2.62 -15.83
N LYS A 104 0.33 1.86 -16.53
CA LYS A 104 0.73 0.92 -17.59
C LYS A 104 1.54 1.59 -18.71
N ASP A 105 1.19 2.83 -19.05
CA ASP A 105 1.81 3.55 -20.17
C ASP A 105 3.03 4.37 -19.72
N ASN A 106 3.45 4.28 -18.46
CA ASN A 106 4.60 4.99 -17.90
C ASN A 106 4.60 6.48 -18.28
N THR A 107 5.70 6.99 -18.82
CA THR A 107 5.85 8.40 -19.21
C THR A 107 4.93 8.84 -20.34
N ASN A 108 4.29 7.91 -21.06
CA ASN A 108 3.28 8.19 -22.08
C ASN A 108 1.84 8.11 -21.53
N CYS A 109 1.67 7.99 -20.22
CA CYS A 109 0.36 7.89 -19.60
C CYS A 109 -0.48 9.17 -19.83
N THR A 110 -1.77 8.95 -19.95
CA THR A 110 -2.78 9.99 -20.14
C THR A 110 -3.81 9.91 -19.02
N LEU A 111 -4.74 10.84 -18.99
CA LEU A 111 -5.89 10.75 -18.09
C LEU A 111 -6.68 9.45 -18.31
N ASP A 112 -6.78 8.97 -19.54
CA ASP A 112 -7.46 7.71 -19.87
C ASP A 112 -6.75 6.51 -19.22
N SER A 113 -5.41 6.50 -19.18
CA SER A 113 -4.63 5.46 -18.50
C SER A 113 -4.98 5.41 -17.00
N PHE A 114 -5.15 6.57 -16.37
CA PHE A 114 -5.57 6.65 -14.97
C PHE A 114 -7.04 6.27 -14.77
N CYS A 115 -7.93 6.74 -15.64
CA CYS A 115 -9.35 6.39 -15.58
C CYS A 115 -9.56 4.88 -15.75
N ALA A 116 -8.78 4.22 -16.61
CA ALA A 116 -8.84 2.77 -16.80
C ALA A 116 -8.47 1.99 -15.52
N VAL A 117 -7.39 2.41 -14.81
CA VAL A 117 -7.03 1.82 -13.51
C VAL A 117 -8.14 2.03 -12.48
N SER A 118 -8.62 3.24 -12.37
CA SER A 118 -9.68 3.62 -11.43
C SER A 118 -10.96 2.82 -11.69
N TYR A 119 -11.39 2.75 -12.94
CA TYR A 119 -12.59 2.00 -13.33
C TYR A 119 -12.46 0.49 -13.03
N THR A 120 -11.35 -0.11 -13.42
CA THR A 120 -11.10 -1.54 -13.19
C THR A 120 -11.09 -1.88 -11.70
N HIS A 121 -10.54 -1.00 -10.87
CA HIS A 121 -10.48 -1.20 -9.42
C HIS A 121 -11.85 -1.01 -8.75
N LEU A 122 -12.61 -0.03 -9.17
CA LEU A 122 -13.94 0.25 -8.61
C LEU A 122 -15.01 -0.75 -9.08
N THR A 123 -14.79 -1.41 -10.22
CA THR A 123 -15.73 -2.39 -10.79
C THR A 123 -15.38 -3.84 -10.45
N LEU A 124 -14.32 -4.09 -9.68
CA LEU A 124 -14.13 -5.41 -9.09
C LEU A 124 -15.38 -5.73 -8.26
N PRO A 125 -16.14 -6.79 -8.63
CA PRO A 125 -17.37 -7.08 -7.92
C PRO A 125 -17.03 -7.34 -6.46
N THR A 126 -17.53 -6.49 -5.59
CA THR A 126 -17.78 -6.87 -4.20
C THR A 126 -18.80 -7.99 -4.27
N LYS A 127 -18.36 -9.21 -4.48
CA LYS A 127 -19.22 -10.36 -4.22
C LYS A 127 -19.49 -10.35 -2.73
N ALA A 128 -20.67 -9.86 -2.42
CA ALA A 128 -21.30 -10.16 -1.16
C ALA A 128 -21.31 -11.69 -0.92
#